data_7f4748e4a4817f5aee1005e145541c8c
#
_entry.id   7f4748e4a4817f5aee1005e145541c8c
#
_cell.length_a   1.000
_cell.length_b   1.000
_cell.length_c   1.000
_cell.angle_alpha   90.00
_cell.angle_beta   90.00
_cell.angle_gamma   90.00
#
_symmetry.space_group_name_H-M   'P 1'
#
loop_
_entity.id
_entity.type
_entity.pdbx_description
1 polymer ?
#
loop_
_entity_poly.entity_id
_entity_poly.type
_entity_poly.pdbx_seq_one_letter_code
_entity_poly.pdbx_strand_id
1 'polypeptide(L)'
;SRCTALARGLVCAPPPSPPLPDIKCATIESIHGHKIVSYIGLVEGSTVRTKNVAHDLFASVKQVMGGELTSYTDLLREARAEATDRMNKQAAERGANAIVGVRMTSSSVAAGASEILAYGTAVVVEKV
;
A
#
# COMPACT_ATOMS: atom_id res chain seq x y z
N SER A 1 19.72 -20.57 -6.92
CA SER A 1 20.90 -20.62 -6.09
C SER A 1 20.74 -21.61 -4.97
N ARG A 2 21.76 -22.30 -4.71
CA ARG A 2 21.75 -23.40 -3.76
C ARG A 2 22.59 -23.09 -2.54
N CYS A 3 22.08 -23.42 -1.39
CA CYS A 3 22.79 -23.20 -0.14
C CYS A 3 23.66 -24.41 0.19
N THR A 4 24.56 -24.74 -0.71
CA THR A 4 25.45 -25.89 -0.53
C THR A 4 26.39 -25.70 0.66
N ALA A 5 26.61 -24.47 1.07
CA ALA A 5 27.47 -24.18 2.21
C ALA A 5 26.86 -24.60 3.54
N LEU A 6 25.60 -24.99 3.58
CA LEU A 6 24.95 -25.44 4.80
C LEU A 6 25.66 -26.63 5.43
N ALA A 7 26.26 -27.48 4.61
CA ALA A 7 27.00 -28.64 5.10
C ALA A 7 28.20 -28.24 5.96
N ARG A 8 28.63 -27.00 5.88
CA ARG A 8 29.75 -26.48 6.66
C ARG A 8 29.32 -25.54 7.77
N GLY A 9 28.01 -25.57 8.09
CA GLY A 9 27.49 -24.73 9.15
C GLY A 9 27.30 -23.27 8.78
N LEU A 10 27.48 -22.92 7.52
CA LEU A 10 27.25 -21.56 7.06
C LEU A 10 25.75 -21.33 6.85
N VAL A 11 25.27 -20.17 7.31
CA VAL A 11 23.89 -19.79 7.11
C VAL A 11 23.79 -19.10 5.76
N CYS A 12 22.93 -19.65 4.89
CA CYS A 12 22.67 -19.07 3.59
C CYS A 12 21.59 -18.02 3.72
N ALA A 13 21.87 -16.81 3.26
CA ALA A 13 20.84 -15.77 3.24
C ALA A 13 19.74 -16.21 2.27
N PRO A 14 18.46 -15.96 2.62
CA PRO A 14 17.39 -16.26 1.68
C PRO A 14 17.58 -15.44 0.40
N PRO A 15 17.23 -16.00 -0.76
CA PRO A 15 17.31 -15.22 -1.99
C PRO A 15 16.40 -13.99 -1.88
N PRO A 16 16.75 -12.89 -2.53
CA PRO A 16 15.87 -11.73 -2.54
C PRO A 16 14.52 -12.14 -3.12
N SER A 17 13.46 -11.64 -2.51
CA SER A 17 12.12 -11.91 -3.02
C SER A 17 12.04 -11.39 -4.46
N PRO A 18 11.40 -12.14 -5.36
CA PRO A 18 11.19 -11.62 -6.71
C PRO A 18 10.41 -10.31 -6.62
N PRO A 19 10.67 -9.37 -7.51
CA PRO A 19 9.91 -8.13 -7.50
C PRO A 19 8.42 -8.47 -7.63
N LEU A 20 7.59 -7.75 -6.90
CA LEU A 20 6.15 -7.94 -6.99
C LEU A 20 5.73 -7.67 -8.44
N PRO A 21 4.82 -8.48 -8.98
CA PRO A 21 4.31 -8.21 -10.31
C PRO A 21 3.69 -6.82 -10.36
N ASP A 22 3.80 -6.17 -11.50
CA ASP A 22 3.22 -4.86 -11.71
C ASP A 22 1.70 -4.98 -11.68
N ILE A 23 1.11 -4.57 -10.56
CA ILE A 23 -0.34 -4.63 -10.37
C ILE A 23 -0.95 -3.34 -10.93
N LYS A 24 -1.83 -3.49 -11.90
CA LYS A 24 -2.56 -2.36 -12.45
C LYS A 24 -3.71 -2.01 -11.53
N CYS A 25 -3.75 -0.75 -11.09
CA CYS A 25 -4.81 -0.28 -10.22
C CYS A 25 -5.67 0.74 -10.93
N ALA A 26 -6.99 0.62 -10.78
CA ALA A 26 -7.93 1.58 -11.35
C ALA A 26 -9.07 1.83 -10.38
N THR A 27 -9.55 3.05 -10.35
CA THR A 27 -10.74 3.41 -9.56
C THR A 27 -12.03 3.05 -10.29
N ILE A 28 -11.94 2.87 -11.60
CA ILE A 28 -13.07 2.37 -12.40
C ILE A 28 -13.12 0.85 -12.35
N GLU A 29 -14.17 0.27 -12.86
CA GLU A 29 -14.44 -1.17 -12.75
C GLU A 29 -13.77 -2.00 -13.85
N SER A 30 -12.96 -1.40 -14.70
CA SER A 30 -12.29 -2.10 -15.78
C SER A 30 -10.94 -1.47 -16.07
N ILE A 31 -10.08 -2.24 -16.74
CA ILE A 31 -8.79 -1.75 -17.20
C ILE A 31 -8.87 -1.58 -18.71
N HIS A 32 -8.59 -0.37 -19.20
CA HIS A 32 -8.66 -0.10 -20.64
C HIS A 32 -7.71 -1.03 -21.41
N GLY A 33 -8.22 -1.59 -22.48
CA GLY A 33 -7.43 -2.50 -23.31
C GLY A 33 -7.28 -3.91 -22.76
N HIS A 34 -7.98 -4.21 -21.66
CA HIS A 34 -7.93 -5.51 -21.01
C HIS A 34 -9.34 -5.99 -20.68
N LYS A 35 -9.48 -7.29 -20.56
CA LYS A 35 -10.74 -7.89 -20.10
C LYS A 35 -10.48 -8.68 -18.83
N ILE A 36 -11.45 -8.67 -17.94
CA ILE A 36 -11.39 -9.45 -16.70
C ILE A 36 -11.72 -10.89 -17.02
N VAL A 37 -10.78 -11.79 -16.75
CA VAL A 37 -10.98 -13.23 -17.00
C VAL A 37 -11.22 -14.02 -15.73
N SER A 38 -10.85 -13.48 -14.59
CA SER A 38 -11.06 -14.15 -13.31
C SER A 38 -11.27 -13.12 -12.21
N TYR A 39 -12.20 -13.42 -11.33
CA TYR A 39 -12.49 -12.62 -10.16
C TYR A 39 -11.87 -13.30 -8.94
N ILE A 40 -11.07 -12.56 -8.19
CA ILE A 40 -10.42 -13.10 -6.99
C ILE A 40 -11.14 -12.64 -5.74
N GLY A 41 -11.43 -11.36 -5.63
CA GLY A 41 -12.21 -10.85 -4.51
C GLY A 41 -11.63 -9.58 -3.91
N LEU A 42 -12.13 -9.24 -2.74
CA LEU A 42 -11.74 -8.04 -2.05
C LEU A 42 -10.30 -8.14 -1.55
N VAL A 43 -9.53 -7.10 -1.81
CA VAL A 43 -8.20 -6.93 -1.23
C VAL A 43 -8.13 -5.57 -0.56
N GLU A 44 -7.31 -5.48 0.46
CA GLU A 44 -7.16 -4.27 1.22
C GLU A 44 -5.74 -4.12 1.75
N GLY A 45 -5.37 -2.88 2.02
CA GLY A 45 -4.14 -2.59 2.72
C GLY A 45 -4.39 -1.39 3.62
N SER A 46 -3.90 -1.44 4.83
CA SER A 46 -4.10 -0.35 5.76
C SER A 46 -2.80 0.00 6.47
N THR A 47 -2.74 1.23 6.94
CA THR A 47 -1.65 1.70 7.78
C THR A 47 -2.18 2.70 8.78
N VAL A 48 -1.59 2.69 9.97
CA VAL A 48 -1.92 3.66 11.01
C VAL A 48 -0.69 4.51 11.23
N ARG A 49 -0.88 5.82 11.18
CA ARG A 49 0.20 6.78 11.43
C ARG A 49 -0.13 7.61 12.65
N THR A 50 0.87 7.74 13.50
CA THR A 50 0.77 8.58 14.68
C THR A 50 1.81 9.67 14.59
N LYS A 51 1.49 10.83 15.15
CA LYS A 51 2.44 11.91 15.25
C LYS A 51 2.87 12.10 16.69
N ASN A 52 4.12 12.50 16.87
CA ASN A 52 4.61 12.93 18.16
C ASN A 52 3.94 14.26 18.52
N VAL A 53 3.25 14.29 19.65
CA VAL A 53 2.46 15.45 20.09
C VAL A 53 3.32 16.72 20.19
N ALA A 54 4.54 16.61 20.69
CA ALA A 54 5.44 17.76 20.81
C ALA A 54 5.81 18.31 19.42
N HIS A 55 6.08 17.42 18.47
CA HIS A 55 6.37 17.82 17.11
C HIS A 55 5.16 18.46 16.44
N ASP A 56 3.97 17.95 16.75
CA ASP A 56 2.72 18.49 16.22
C ASP A 56 2.46 19.91 16.68
N LEU A 57 2.74 20.21 17.96
CA LEU A 57 2.57 21.55 18.48
C LEU A 57 3.46 22.55 17.73
N PHE A 58 4.72 22.20 17.49
CA PHE A 58 5.61 23.03 16.71
C PHE A 58 5.13 23.22 15.27
N ALA A 59 4.70 22.13 14.63
CA ALA A 59 4.19 22.19 13.28
C ALA A 59 2.93 23.05 13.22
N SER A 60 2.02 22.93 14.19
CA SER A 60 0.79 23.69 14.24
C SER A 60 1.06 25.19 14.41
N VAL A 61 2.01 25.55 15.25
CA VAL A 61 2.37 26.96 15.44
C VAL A 61 2.93 27.56 14.16
N LYS A 62 3.79 26.82 13.46
CA LYS A 62 4.32 27.24 12.16
C LYS A 62 3.22 27.37 11.11
N GLN A 63 2.28 26.44 11.10
CA GLN A 63 1.27 26.34 10.06
C GLN A 63 0.17 27.38 10.19
N VAL A 64 -0.11 27.84 11.40
CA VAL A 64 -1.06 28.94 11.59
C VAL A 64 -0.61 30.18 10.82
N MET A 65 0.69 30.34 10.64
CA MET A 65 1.25 31.48 9.89
C MET A 65 1.33 31.22 8.40
N GLY A 66 1.30 29.97 7.93
CA GLY A 66 1.57 29.62 6.56
C GLY A 66 0.44 28.97 5.77
N GLY A 67 -0.63 28.55 6.42
CA GLY A 67 -1.79 27.94 5.75
C GLY A 67 -1.79 26.42 5.80
N GLU A 68 -1.21 25.73 4.82
CA GLU A 68 -1.29 24.27 4.75
C GLU A 68 -0.38 23.57 5.76
N LEU A 69 -0.89 22.46 6.33
CA LEU A 69 -0.11 21.62 7.24
C LEU A 69 0.80 20.68 6.43
N THR A 70 1.91 21.21 5.95
CA THR A 70 2.80 20.51 5.01
C THR A 70 3.34 19.19 5.58
N SER A 71 3.80 19.19 6.82
CA SER A 71 4.33 17.96 7.42
C SER A 71 3.24 16.90 7.61
N TYR A 72 2.02 17.32 7.84
CA TYR A 72 0.88 16.41 7.95
C TYR A 72 0.52 15.83 6.58
N THR A 73 0.54 16.67 5.57
CA THR A 73 0.29 16.26 4.19
C THR A 73 1.30 15.21 3.73
N ASP A 74 2.57 15.41 4.03
CA ASP A 74 3.62 14.47 3.69
C ASP A 74 3.44 13.14 4.41
N LEU A 75 3.08 13.19 5.68
CA LEU A 75 2.81 12.00 6.48
C LEU A 75 1.65 11.18 5.90
N LEU A 76 0.57 11.85 5.53
CA LEU A 76 -0.60 11.19 4.94
C LEU A 76 -0.30 10.65 3.55
N ARG A 77 0.52 11.35 2.78
CA ARG A 77 0.94 10.89 1.46
C ARG A 77 1.75 9.59 1.57
N GLU A 78 2.69 9.53 2.49
CA GLU A 78 3.42 8.31 2.80
C GLU A 78 2.49 7.18 3.24
N ALA A 79 1.53 7.49 4.09
CA ALA A 79 0.57 6.52 4.59
C ALA A 79 -0.27 5.92 3.46
N ARG A 80 -0.70 6.75 2.52
CA ARG A 80 -1.46 6.30 1.35
C ARG A 80 -0.63 5.38 0.47
N ALA A 81 0.63 5.73 0.22
CA ALA A 81 1.53 4.92 -0.56
C ALA A 81 1.74 3.55 0.10
N GLU A 82 1.96 3.53 1.39
CA GLU A 82 2.14 2.29 2.13
C GLU A 82 0.88 1.42 2.13
N ALA A 83 -0.29 2.03 2.31
CA ALA A 83 -1.56 1.30 2.26
C ALA A 83 -1.77 0.68 0.87
N THR A 84 -1.46 1.43 -0.18
CA THR A 84 -1.55 0.94 -1.55
C THR A 84 -0.59 -0.22 -1.79
N ASP A 85 0.64 -0.12 -1.32
CA ASP A 85 1.62 -1.19 -1.46
C ASP A 85 1.17 -2.47 -0.75
N ARG A 86 0.59 -2.34 0.43
CA ARG A 86 0.06 -3.48 1.17
C ARG A 86 -1.12 -4.14 0.45
N MET A 87 -2.00 -3.33 -0.14
CA MET A 87 -3.10 -3.82 -0.96
C MET A 87 -2.58 -4.58 -2.18
N ASN A 88 -1.60 -3.99 -2.89
CA ASN A 88 -1.00 -4.61 -4.06
C ASN A 88 -0.31 -5.94 -3.70
N LYS A 89 0.38 -5.96 -2.58
CA LYS A 89 1.04 -7.18 -2.10
C LYS A 89 0.03 -8.28 -1.83
N GLN A 90 -1.08 -7.95 -1.17
CA GLN A 90 -2.13 -8.93 -0.91
C GLN A 90 -2.71 -9.47 -2.21
N ALA A 91 -2.95 -8.59 -3.19
CA ALA A 91 -3.46 -9.00 -4.50
C ALA A 91 -2.48 -9.92 -5.23
N ALA A 92 -1.21 -9.57 -5.21
CA ALA A 92 -0.17 -10.38 -5.85
C ALA A 92 -0.06 -11.77 -5.22
N GLU A 93 -0.14 -11.85 -3.89
CA GLU A 93 -0.11 -13.12 -3.17
C GLU A 93 -1.28 -14.02 -3.54
N ARG A 94 -2.40 -13.44 -3.95
CA ARG A 94 -3.59 -14.18 -4.35
C ARG A 94 -3.64 -14.46 -5.85
N GLY A 95 -2.60 -14.09 -6.59
CA GLY A 95 -2.48 -14.37 -8.01
C GLY A 95 -3.11 -13.34 -8.93
N ALA A 96 -3.49 -12.19 -8.42
CA ALA A 96 -4.08 -11.12 -9.24
C ALA A 96 -3.02 -10.35 -10.00
N ASN A 97 -3.42 -9.76 -11.12
CA ASN A 97 -2.56 -8.83 -11.85
C ASN A 97 -3.17 -7.44 -11.99
N ALA A 98 -4.37 -7.24 -11.46
CA ALA A 98 -5.02 -5.94 -11.46
C ALA A 98 -5.96 -5.81 -10.25
N ILE A 99 -6.21 -4.56 -9.87
CA ILE A 99 -7.18 -4.23 -8.84
C ILE A 99 -8.07 -3.14 -9.42
N VAL A 100 -9.37 -3.38 -9.43
CA VAL A 100 -10.35 -2.44 -9.97
C VAL A 100 -11.25 -1.94 -8.84
N GLY A 101 -11.90 -0.82 -9.08
CA GLY A 101 -12.77 -0.22 -8.07
C GLY A 101 -12.02 0.22 -6.82
N VAL A 102 -10.78 0.67 -6.97
CA VAL A 102 -9.96 1.07 -5.83
C VAL A 102 -10.54 2.30 -5.15
N ARG A 103 -10.63 2.23 -3.83
CA ARG A 103 -11.06 3.34 -2.99
C ARG A 103 -10.11 3.48 -1.81
N MET A 104 -10.01 4.67 -1.31
CA MET A 104 -9.25 4.96 -0.10
C MET A 104 -10.15 5.68 0.87
N THR A 105 -9.98 5.36 2.14
CA THR A 105 -10.68 6.03 3.21
C THR A 105 -9.70 6.32 4.33
N SER A 106 -9.96 7.36 5.08
CA SER A 106 -9.17 7.70 6.24
C SER A 106 -10.08 7.90 7.43
N SER A 107 -9.62 7.49 8.58
CA SER A 107 -10.39 7.66 9.82
C SER A 107 -9.45 7.98 10.97
N SER A 108 -9.98 8.73 11.92
CA SER A 108 -9.28 9.03 13.15
C SER A 108 -9.54 7.89 14.13
N VAL A 109 -8.49 7.19 14.54
CA VAL A 109 -8.63 6.06 15.47
C VAL A 109 -8.31 6.47 16.90
N ALA A 110 -7.57 7.56 17.07
CA ALA A 110 -7.25 8.12 18.37
C ALA A 110 -6.74 9.54 18.17
N ALA A 111 -6.59 10.29 19.26
CA ALA A 111 -6.01 11.63 19.16
C ALA A 111 -4.60 11.55 18.59
N GLY A 112 -4.36 12.22 17.47
CA GLY A 112 -3.07 12.21 16.79
C GLY A 112 -2.77 10.95 15.98
N ALA A 113 -3.73 10.03 15.84
CA ALA A 113 -3.56 8.81 15.07
C ALA A 113 -4.63 8.70 13.99
N SER A 114 -4.22 8.43 12.78
CA SER A 114 -5.12 8.26 11.64
C SER A 114 -4.83 6.95 10.93
N GLU A 115 -5.90 6.28 10.52
CA GLU A 115 -5.81 5.09 9.69
C GLU A 115 -6.11 5.45 8.25
N ILE A 116 -5.30 4.94 7.35
CA ILE A 116 -5.56 5.01 5.91
C ILE A 116 -5.81 3.59 5.44
N LEU A 117 -6.96 3.39 4.80
CA LEU A 117 -7.36 2.11 4.24
C LEU A 117 -7.49 2.25 2.73
N ALA A 118 -6.79 1.40 1.99
CA ALA A 118 -6.96 1.25 0.56
C ALA A 118 -7.60 -0.11 0.31
N TYR A 119 -8.63 -0.16 -0.52
CA TYR A 119 -9.32 -1.41 -0.84
C TYR A 119 -9.81 -1.40 -2.26
N GLY A 120 -10.05 -2.59 -2.79
CA GLY A 120 -10.54 -2.77 -4.14
C GLY A 120 -10.80 -4.23 -4.42
N THR A 121 -11.12 -4.54 -5.66
CA THR A 121 -11.38 -5.90 -6.10
C THR A 121 -10.20 -6.41 -6.92
N ALA A 122 -9.56 -7.47 -6.45
CA ALA A 122 -8.47 -8.10 -7.17
C ALA A 122 -9.04 -9.00 -8.27
N VAL A 123 -8.50 -8.87 -9.46
CA VAL A 123 -8.92 -9.62 -10.64
C VAL A 123 -7.71 -10.03 -11.46
N VAL A 124 -7.93 -11.01 -12.33
CA VAL A 124 -6.96 -11.34 -13.37
C VAL A 124 -7.49 -10.78 -14.67
N VAL A 125 -6.67 -9.98 -15.35
CA VAL A 125 -7.04 -9.39 -16.63
C VAL A 125 -6.08 -9.88 -17.71
N GLU A 126 -6.59 -9.94 -18.93
CA GLU A 126 -5.79 -10.27 -20.12
C GLU A 126 -5.94 -9.14 -21.13
N LYS A 127 -4.87 -8.90 -21.86
CA LYS A 127 -4.89 -7.91 -22.94
C LYS A 127 -5.86 -8.35 -24.03
N VAL A 128 -6.67 -7.42 -24.46
CA VAL A 128 -7.63 -7.67 -25.55
C VAL A 128 -6.95 -7.59 -26.91
#